data_c516d30eda0ab697b2bc896f2b8a58a4
#
_entry.id   c516d30eda0ab697b2bc896f2b8a58a4
#
_cell.length_a   1.000
_cell.length_b   1.000
_cell.length_c   1.000
_cell.angle_alpha   90.00
_cell.angle_beta   90.00
_cell.angle_gamma   90.00
#
_symmetry.space_group_name_H-M   'P 1'
#
loop_
_entity.id
_entity.type
_entity.pdbx_description
1 polymer ?
#
loop_
_entity_poly.entity_id
_entity_poly.type
_entity_poly.pdbx_seq_one_letter_code
_entity_poly.pdbx_strand_id
1 'polypeptide(L)'
;MVAKHKIRPLHRERGGDQAGANDPVLAMLGVGRQLWELEPGDKFVERLRSEDLPVPPAMHPSPDPAGNLPEAVWRRVISHQGEQFHTVRGLPFTFEVEGPGIWFFRDGKRVNRKLTRTQFEVALSRCPLARTTEISDLMDYPYVFAVLTDRRIRGQEW
;
A
#
# COMPACT_ATOMS: atom_id res chain seq x y z
N MET A 1 -29.03 29.11 -53.83
CA MET A 1 -29.87 27.95 -53.47
C MET A 1 -29.28 27.35 -52.17
N VAL A 2 -29.96 27.59 -51.04
CA VAL A 2 -29.49 27.15 -49.72
C VAL A 2 -30.40 26.01 -49.29
N ALA A 3 -29.84 24.81 -49.17
CA ALA A 3 -30.57 23.63 -48.74
C ALA A 3 -30.77 23.66 -47.21
N LYS A 4 -32.01 23.74 -46.75
CA LYS A 4 -32.42 23.66 -45.36
C LYS A 4 -32.37 22.20 -44.91
N HIS A 5 -31.43 21.87 -44.04
CA HIS A 5 -31.41 20.58 -43.33
C HIS A 5 -32.49 20.56 -42.25
N LYS A 6 -33.44 19.67 -42.44
CA LYS A 6 -34.58 19.43 -41.56
C LYS A 6 -34.12 18.47 -40.44
N ILE A 7 -33.92 18.99 -39.23
CA ILE A 7 -33.57 18.19 -38.05
C ILE A 7 -34.85 17.47 -37.59
N ARG A 8 -34.82 16.13 -37.59
CA ARG A 8 -35.85 15.28 -37.00
C ARG A 8 -35.67 15.22 -35.50
N PRO A 9 -36.69 15.39 -34.66
CA PRO A 9 -36.60 15.15 -33.23
C PRO A 9 -36.53 13.64 -32.97
N LEU A 10 -35.51 13.24 -32.21
CA LEU A 10 -35.40 11.90 -31.63
C LEU A 10 -36.47 11.71 -30.55
N HIS A 11 -37.46 10.89 -30.83
CA HIS A 11 -38.37 10.36 -29.83
C HIS A 11 -37.58 9.52 -28.85
N ARG A 12 -37.41 10.03 -27.62
CA ARG A 12 -36.88 9.33 -26.49
C ARG A 12 -37.98 8.47 -25.90
N GLU A 13 -38.06 7.21 -26.34
CA GLU A 13 -38.91 6.21 -25.68
C GLU A 13 -38.43 6.03 -24.26
N ARG A 14 -39.27 6.35 -23.28
CA ARG A 14 -39.14 5.98 -21.89
C ARG A 14 -39.38 4.48 -21.81
N GLY A 15 -38.31 3.69 -21.89
CA GLY A 15 -38.30 2.30 -21.50
C GLY A 15 -38.49 2.20 -19.98
N GLY A 16 -39.58 1.53 -19.58
CA GLY A 16 -40.07 1.51 -18.22
C GLY A 16 -39.12 0.86 -17.21
N ASP A 17 -39.26 1.36 -16.01
CA ASP A 17 -38.80 0.87 -14.75
C ASP A 17 -39.08 -0.63 -14.54
N GLN A 18 -38.09 -1.47 -14.77
CA GLN A 18 -38.01 -2.82 -14.22
C GLN A 18 -36.57 -3.22 -13.78
N ALA A 19 -35.66 -2.26 -13.63
CA ALA A 19 -34.28 -2.53 -13.20
C ALA A 19 -34.11 -2.55 -11.67
N GLY A 20 -35.18 -2.36 -10.88
CA GLY A 20 -35.08 -2.18 -9.44
C GLY A 20 -35.14 -3.46 -8.57
N ALA A 21 -35.47 -4.62 -9.12
CA ALA A 21 -35.75 -5.80 -8.28
C ALA A 21 -34.56 -6.68 -7.96
N ASN A 22 -33.41 -6.50 -8.64
CA ASN A 22 -32.22 -7.33 -8.45
C ASN A 22 -30.91 -6.54 -8.31
N ASP A 23 -30.97 -5.29 -7.86
CA ASP A 23 -29.78 -4.52 -7.58
C ASP A 23 -29.16 -4.99 -6.24
N PRO A 24 -27.95 -5.60 -6.27
CA PRO A 24 -27.27 -6.06 -5.06
C PRO A 24 -26.97 -4.92 -4.07
N VAL A 25 -26.93 -3.68 -4.54
CA VAL A 25 -26.75 -2.50 -3.68
C VAL A 25 -28.02 -2.20 -2.91
N LEU A 26 -29.21 -2.38 -3.52
CA LEU A 26 -30.48 -2.23 -2.83
C LEU A 26 -30.76 -3.35 -1.83
N ALA A 27 -30.22 -4.55 -2.05
CA ALA A 27 -30.31 -5.65 -1.09
C ALA A 27 -29.49 -5.39 0.19
N MET A 28 -28.53 -4.45 0.15
CA MET A 28 -27.78 -3.99 1.33
C MET A 28 -28.48 -2.84 2.09
N LEU A 29 -29.56 -2.28 1.55
CA LEU A 29 -30.38 -1.30 2.25
C LEU A 29 -31.09 -1.95 3.45
N GLY A 30 -30.54 -1.74 4.62
CA GLY A 30 -31.09 -2.27 5.87
C GLY A 30 -30.20 -3.24 6.64
N VAL A 31 -29.09 -3.70 6.06
CA VAL A 31 -28.15 -4.60 6.76
C VAL A 31 -27.56 -3.93 8.03
N GLY A 32 -27.46 -2.62 8.06
CA GLY A 32 -27.00 -1.86 9.24
C GLY A 32 -28.10 -1.47 10.23
N ARG A 33 -29.38 -1.70 9.91
CA ARG A 33 -30.51 -1.22 10.71
C ARG A 33 -30.52 -1.80 12.12
N GLN A 34 -30.17 -3.06 12.27
CA GLN A 34 -30.10 -3.75 13.55
C GLN A 34 -28.98 -3.22 14.46
N LEU A 35 -27.91 -2.65 13.88
CA LEU A 35 -26.83 -2.02 14.64
C LEU A 35 -27.27 -0.70 15.31
N TRP A 36 -28.24 -0.01 14.71
CA TRP A 36 -28.75 1.28 15.22
C TRP A 36 -29.98 1.16 16.07
N GLU A 37 -30.63 -0.04 16.13
CA GLU A 37 -31.76 -0.31 17.02
C GLU A 37 -31.32 -0.40 18.49
N LEU A 38 -30.06 -0.74 18.74
CA LEU A 38 -29.51 -0.85 20.10
C LEU A 38 -29.03 0.49 20.66
N GLU A 39 -28.64 1.43 19.81
CA GLU A 39 -28.19 2.77 20.23
C GLU A 39 -28.47 3.80 19.13
N PRO A 40 -29.22 4.88 19.41
CA PRO A 40 -29.40 5.99 18.48
C PRO A 40 -28.05 6.58 18.06
N GLY A 41 -27.88 6.88 16.77
CA GLY A 41 -26.63 7.38 16.23
C GLY A 41 -26.06 8.61 16.95
N ASP A 42 -26.93 9.48 17.43
CA ASP A 42 -26.54 10.66 18.20
C ASP A 42 -25.83 10.30 19.50
N LYS A 43 -26.33 9.28 20.21
CA LYS A 43 -25.70 8.78 21.45
C LYS A 43 -24.36 8.08 21.18
N PHE A 44 -24.26 7.38 20.04
CA PHE A 44 -23.01 6.77 19.63
C PHE A 44 -21.94 7.84 19.36
N VAL A 45 -22.29 8.91 18.65
CA VAL A 45 -21.39 10.03 18.38
C VAL A 45 -21.03 10.79 19.67
N GLU A 46 -21.98 10.99 20.57
CA GLU A 46 -21.77 11.62 21.88
C GLU A 46 -20.78 10.81 22.74
N ARG A 47 -20.95 9.48 22.74
CA ARG A 47 -20.02 8.56 23.43
C ARG A 47 -18.63 8.57 22.84
N LEU A 48 -18.48 8.75 21.52
CA LEU A 48 -17.18 8.91 20.88
C LEU A 48 -16.52 10.26 21.19
N ARG A 49 -17.31 11.27 21.56
CA ARG A 49 -16.82 12.60 21.93
C ARG A 49 -16.54 12.74 23.43
N SER A 50 -17.18 11.93 24.28
CA SER A 50 -16.88 11.93 25.70
C SER A 50 -15.49 11.32 25.91
N GLU A 51 -14.60 12.09 26.55
CA GLU A 51 -13.20 11.72 26.84
C GLU A 51 -13.07 10.52 27.79
N ASP A 52 -14.19 9.95 28.26
CA ASP A 52 -14.26 8.78 29.16
C ASP A 52 -14.27 7.43 28.44
N LEU A 53 -14.07 7.39 27.12
CA LEU A 53 -13.65 6.12 26.53
C LEU A 53 -12.30 5.77 27.16
N PRO A 54 -12.17 4.56 27.76
CA PRO A 54 -10.85 4.07 28.09
C PRO A 54 -10.07 4.15 26.80
N VAL A 55 -9.13 5.11 26.71
CA VAL A 55 -8.20 5.24 25.61
C VAL A 55 -7.67 3.83 25.44
N PRO A 56 -7.95 3.13 24.31
CA PRO A 56 -7.36 1.83 24.11
C PRO A 56 -5.89 2.07 24.35
N PRO A 57 -5.24 1.31 25.25
CA PRO A 57 -3.88 1.61 25.68
C PRO A 57 -3.15 1.93 24.41
N ALA A 58 -2.64 3.19 24.32
CA ALA A 58 -2.05 3.70 23.10
C ALA A 58 -1.27 2.52 22.56
N MET A 59 -1.57 2.08 21.31
CA MET A 59 -0.76 1.09 20.64
C MET A 59 0.61 1.75 20.48
N HIS A 60 1.32 1.85 21.61
CA HIS A 60 2.75 1.85 21.59
C HIS A 60 3.05 0.56 20.83
N PRO A 61 3.77 0.61 19.70
CA PRO A 61 4.28 -0.61 19.14
C PRO A 61 5.02 -1.27 20.29
N SER A 62 4.37 -2.24 20.95
CA SER A 62 5.02 -3.09 21.93
C SER A 62 6.26 -3.55 21.21
N PRO A 63 7.44 -3.48 21.82
CA PRO A 63 8.60 -4.17 21.28
C PRO A 63 8.17 -5.64 21.24
N ASP A 64 7.74 -6.11 20.06
CA ASP A 64 7.37 -7.50 19.86
C ASP A 64 8.56 -8.35 20.29
N PRO A 65 8.44 -9.18 21.35
CA PRO A 65 9.52 -10.06 21.77
C PRO A 65 9.77 -11.20 20.79
N ALA A 66 8.92 -11.37 19.77
CA ALA A 66 9.15 -12.20 18.60
C ALA A 66 9.12 -11.26 17.38
N GLY A 67 10.28 -10.63 17.13
CA GLY A 67 10.44 -9.54 16.19
C GLY A 67 9.75 -9.82 14.86
N ASN A 68 8.78 -8.99 14.52
CA ASN A 68 8.26 -8.92 13.16
C ASN A 68 9.46 -8.61 12.25
N LEU A 69 10.04 -9.67 11.67
CA LEU A 69 11.24 -9.58 10.83
C LEU A 69 11.14 -8.46 9.78
N PRO A 70 10.03 -8.31 9.05
CA PRO A 70 9.87 -7.21 8.10
C PRO A 70 10.04 -5.82 8.74
N GLU A 71 9.54 -5.60 9.94
CA GLU A 71 9.65 -4.32 10.61
C GLU A 71 11.07 -4.04 11.10
N ALA A 72 11.75 -5.05 11.62
CA ALA A 72 13.15 -4.94 12.08
C ALA A 72 14.09 -4.63 10.91
N VAL A 73 13.88 -5.31 9.77
CA VAL A 73 14.64 -5.08 8.54
C VAL A 73 14.31 -3.70 7.97
N TRP A 74 13.03 -3.30 7.96
CA TRP A 74 12.62 -1.99 7.46
C TRP A 74 13.25 -0.84 8.27
N ARG A 75 13.33 -0.95 9.59
CA ARG A 75 14.04 0.03 10.43
C ARG A 75 15.51 0.13 10.07
N ARG A 76 16.19 -1.00 9.79
CA ARG A 76 17.58 -0.98 9.32
C ARG A 76 17.71 -0.33 7.96
N VAL A 77 16.79 -0.59 7.03
CA VAL A 77 16.77 0.12 5.75
C VAL A 77 16.66 1.63 5.96
N ILE A 78 15.75 2.09 6.82
CA ILE A 78 15.62 3.51 7.15
C ILE A 78 16.93 4.08 7.74
N SER A 79 17.59 3.36 8.64
CA SER A 79 18.80 3.87 9.30
C SER A 79 20.02 3.97 8.38
N HIS A 80 20.03 3.22 7.29
CA HIS A 80 21.12 3.22 6.30
C HIS A 80 20.79 3.96 4.99
N GLN A 81 19.70 4.74 4.96
CA GLN A 81 19.40 5.58 3.80
C GLN A 81 20.50 6.62 3.56
N GLY A 82 20.78 6.92 2.30
CA GLY A 82 21.83 7.84 1.90
C GLY A 82 23.23 7.23 1.88
N GLU A 83 23.43 6.06 2.48
CA GLU A 83 24.70 5.35 2.41
C GLU A 83 24.92 4.69 1.05
N GLN A 84 26.18 4.49 0.70
CA GLN A 84 26.55 3.85 -0.55
C GLN A 84 26.46 2.33 -0.44
N PHE A 85 25.77 1.73 -1.40
CA PHE A 85 25.66 0.29 -1.63
C PHE A 85 26.20 -0.06 -3.00
N HIS A 86 26.41 -1.35 -3.23
CA HIS A 86 26.91 -1.84 -4.51
C HIS A 86 26.05 -3.00 -5.00
N THR A 87 25.64 -2.94 -6.26
CA THR A 87 25.00 -4.10 -6.91
C THR A 87 25.99 -5.27 -7.03
N VAL A 88 25.49 -6.46 -7.35
CA VAL A 88 26.36 -7.65 -7.62
C VAL A 88 27.42 -7.37 -8.69
N ARG A 89 27.13 -6.46 -9.61
CA ARG A 89 28.09 -6.05 -10.66
C ARG A 89 29.07 -4.95 -10.21
N GLY A 90 29.05 -4.59 -8.93
CA GLY A 90 29.91 -3.55 -8.36
C GLY A 90 29.48 -2.12 -8.68
N LEU A 91 28.29 -1.90 -9.24
CA LEU A 91 27.79 -0.56 -9.54
C LEU A 91 27.35 0.12 -8.25
N PRO A 92 27.91 1.31 -7.92
CA PRO A 92 27.53 2.05 -6.73
C PRO A 92 26.14 2.66 -6.89
N PHE A 93 25.39 2.70 -5.80
CA PHE A 93 24.09 3.37 -5.71
C PHE A 93 23.82 3.80 -4.26
N THR A 94 22.88 4.70 -4.09
CA THR A 94 22.30 5.09 -2.80
C THR A 94 20.80 4.91 -2.85
N PHE A 95 20.14 4.98 -1.72
CA PHE A 95 18.69 4.98 -1.68
C PHE A 95 18.16 5.93 -0.59
N GLU A 96 16.93 6.38 -0.77
CA GLU A 96 16.19 7.19 0.19
C GLU A 96 14.82 6.56 0.43
N VAL A 97 14.36 6.61 1.67
CA VAL A 97 13.04 6.13 2.08
C VAL A 97 12.09 7.31 2.15
N GLU A 98 11.03 7.25 1.35
CA GLU A 98 10.00 8.28 1.33
C GLU A 98 8.62 7.64 1.56
N GLY A 99 8.06 7.84 2.77
CA GLY A 99 6.84 7.18 3.19
C GLY A 99 6.96 5.65 3.13
N PRO A 100 6.00 4.93 2.53
CA PRO A 100 6.04 3.47 2.44
C PRO A 100 6.82 2.98 1.20
N GLY A 101 7.91 3.64 0.81
CA GLY A 101 8.67 3.21 -0.35
C GLY A 101 10.09 3.72 -0.39
N ILE A 102 10.87 3.14 -1.31
CA ILE A 102 12.30 3.38 -1.49
C ILE A 102 12.53 3.95 -2.90
N TRP A 103 13.33 5.00 -2.96
CA TRP A 103 13.90 5.52 -4.19
C TRP A 103 15.37 5.13 -4.30
N PHE A 104 15.75 4.53 -5.40
CA PHE A 104 17.16 4.26 -5.70
C PHE A 104 17.76 5.37 -6.54
N PHE A 105 19.03 5.67 -6.30
CA PHE A 105 19.79 6.69 -7.02
C PHE A 105 21.11 6.09 -7.52
N ARG A 106 21.41 6.34 -8.78
CA ARG A 106 22.69 6.02 -9.38
C ARG A 106 23.24 7.25 -10.08
N ASP A 107 24.50 7.58 -9.82
CA ASP A 107 25.16 8.79 -10.38
C ASP A 107 24.34 10.08 -10.13
N GLY A 108 23.74 10.19 -8.94
CA GLY A 108 22.89 11.31 -8.54
C GLY A 108 21.52 11.38 -9.22
N LYS A 109 21.16 10.39 -10.05
CA LYS A 109 19.87 10.33 -10.75
C LYS A 109 18.98 9.25 -10.16
N ARG A 110 17.69 9.56 -10.01
CA ARG A 110 16.68 8.55 -9.63
C ARG A 110 16.63 7.44 -10.68
N VAL A 111 16.60 6.21 -10.20
CA VAL A 111 16.46 5.01 -11.03
C VAL A 111 15.00 4.58 -11.00
N ASN A 112 14.38 4.50 -12.18
CA ASN A 112 13.04 3.97 -12.40
C ASN A 112 11.93 4.55 -11.50
N ARG A 113 11.11 3.67 -10.92
CA ARG A 113 9.96 4.00 -10.09
C ARG A 113 10.26 3.71 -8.63
N LYS A 114 9.43 4.27 -7.75
CA LYS A 114 9.47 4.01 -6.32
C LYS A 114 9.13 2.55 -6.03
N LEU A 115 10.03 1.83 -5.38
CA LEU A 115 9.75 0.51 -4.83
C LEU A 115 8.84 0.66 -3.62
N THR A 116 7.71 -0.01 -3.62
CA THR A 116 6.79 0.03 -2.46
C THR A 116 7.28 -0.88 -1.34
N ARG A 117 6.90 -0.57 -0.10
CA ARG A 117 7.19 -1.42 1.07
C ARG A 117 6.68 -2.85 0.87
N THR A 118 5.47 -3.00 0.32
CA THR A 118 4.91 -4.33 0.03
C THR A 118 5.78 -5.14 -0.92
N GLN A 119 6.31 -4.52 -1.98
CA GLN A 119 7.23 -5.20 -2.89
C GLN A 119 8.55 -5.58 -2.20
N PHE A 120 9.04 -4.73 -1.31
CA PHE A 120 10.22 -5.03 -0.49
C PHE A 120 9.96 -6.20 0.45
N GLU A 121 8.81 -6.25 1.12
CA GLU A 121 8.40 -7.36 1.99
C GLU A 121 8.24 -8.68 1.22
N VAL A 122 7.73 -8.63 -0.02
CA VAL A 122 7.70 -9.80 -0.91
C VAL A 122 9.10 -10.30 -1.21
N ALA A 123 10.06 -9.41 -1.48
CA ALA A 123 11.46 -9.82 -1.67
C ALA A 123 12.04 -10.41 -0.38
N LEU A 124 11.77 -9.79 0.76
CA LEU A 124 12.23 -10.25 2.07
C LEU A 124 11.69 -11.64 2.43
N SER A 125 10.43 -11.94 2.09
CA SER A 125 9.83 -13.26 2.35
C SER A 125 10.51 -14.40 1.56
N ARG A 126 11.29 -14.07 0.54
CA ARG A 126 12.07 -15.03 -0.26
C ARG A 126 13.51 -15.20 0.25
N CYS A 127 13.91 -14.44 1.28
CA CYS A 127 15.23 -14.60 1.89
C CYS A 127 15.37 -15.97 2.60
N PRO A 128 16.57 -16.57 2.57
CA PRO A 128 17.85 -16.08 2.02
C PRO A 128 17.91 -16.15 0.50
N LEU A 129 18.35 -15.06 -0.13
CA LEU A 129 18.49 -14.97 -1.58
C LEU A 129 19.90 -15.40 -2.02
N ALA A 130 20.01 -16.40 -2.88
CA ALA A 130 21.27 -16.85 -3.44
C ALA A 130 21.61 -16.15 -4.77
N ARG A 131 20.58 -15.77 -5.55
CA ARG A 131 20.73 -15.17 -6.88
C ARG A 131 19.74 -14.03 -7.10
N THR A 132 20.15 -13.05 -7.87
CA THR A 132 19.29 -11.93 -8.27
C THR A 132 18.06 -12.36 -9.07
N THR A 133 18.13 -13.50 -9.76
CA THR A 133 17.04 -14.03 -10.57
C THR A 133 15.85 -14.51 -9.75
N GLU A 134 16.01 -14.78 -8.46
CA GLU A 134 14.94 -15.23 -7.56
C GLU A 134 13.88 -14.14 -7.29
N ILE A 135 14.25 -12.89 -7.52
CA ILE A 135 13.36 -11.73 -7.38
C ILE A 135 13.29 -10.92 -8.67
N SER A 136 13.60 -11.52 -9.83
CA SER A 136 13.62 -10.84 -11.13
C SER A 136 12.24 -10.35 -11.61
N ASP A 137 11.17 -10.85 -11.02
CA ASP A 137 9.79 -10.42 -11.20
C ASP A 137 9.50 -9.07 -10.51
N LEU A 138 10.35 -8.67 -9.58
CA LEU A 138 10.21 -7.39 -8.88
C LEU A 138 10.92 -6.26 -9.63
N MET A 139 10.35 -5.08 -9.52
CA MET A 139 10.97 -3.88 -10.07
C MET A 139 12.25 -3.55 -9.28
N ASP A 140 13.26 -3.07 -10.01
CA ASP A 140 14.55 -2.67 -9.42
C ASP A 140 15.26 -3.79 -8.64
N TYR A 141 14.95 -5.05 -8.97
CA TYR A 141 15.46 -6.24 -8.29
C TYR A 141 17.00 -6.28 -8.07
N PRO A 142 17.88 -5.71 -8.92
CA PRO A 142 19.32 -5.73 -8.66
C PRO A 142 19.70 -4.88 -7.45
N TYR A 143 18.97 -3.79 -7.21
CA TYR A 143 19.17 -2.90 -6.06
C TYR A 143 18.55 -3.51 -4.81
N VAL A 144 17.32 -4.06 -4.92
CA VAL A 144 16.64 -4.77 -3.82
C VAL A 144 17.48 -5.94 -3.32
N PHE A 145 18.01 -6.74 -4.24
CA PHE A 145 18.91 -7.84 -3.92
C PHE A 145 20.14 -7.35 -3.16
N ALA A 146 20.78 -6.29 -3.66
CA ALA A 146 21.97 -5.74 -3.03
C ALA A 146 21.70 -5.23 -1.60
N VAL A 147 20.56 -4.56 -1.39
CA VAL A 147 20.14 -4.09 -0.06
C VAL A 147 19.88 -5.28 0.87
N LEU A 148 19.11 -6.28 0.44
CA LEU A 148 18.74 -7.42 1.28
C LEU A 148 19.96 -8.33 1.62
N THR A 149 20.94 -8.41 0.72
CA THR A 149 22.15 -9.24 0.96
C THR A 149 23.26 -8.49 1.69
N ASP A 150 23.15 -7.18 1.86
CA ASP A 150 24.13 -6.38 2.60
C ASP A 150 24.10 -6.73 4.09
N ARG A 151 25.28 -6.92 4.69
CA ARG A 151 25.41 -7.31 6.12
C ARG A 151 24.78 -6.31 7.07
N ARG A 152 24.76 -5.02 6.72
CA ARG A 152 24.14 -3.94 7.52
C ARG A 152 22.63 -4.13 7.62
N ILE A 153 22.00 -4.65 6.57
CA ILE A 153 20.54 -4.83 6.48
C ILE A 153 20.11 -6.20 6.95
N ARG A 154 20.76 -7.27 6.49
CA ARG A 154 20.36 -8.63 6.83
C ARG A 154 20.63 -8.99 8.29
N GLY A 155 21.65 -8.36 8.93
CA GLY A 155 22.02 -8.73 10.30
C GLY A 155 22.50 -10.17 10.39
N GLN A 156 21.83 -10.95 11.24
CA GLN A 156 22.09 -12.38 11.46
C GLN A 156 20.86 -13.27 11.19
N GLU A 157 19.84 -12.71 10.50
CA GLU A 157 18.54 -13.37 10.38
C GLU A 157 18.44 -14.34 9.20
N TRP A 158 19.33 -14.23 8.18
CA TRP A 158 19.46 -15.18 7.06
C TRP A 158 20.87 -15.22 6.48
#